data_1db41b5546bbce4f9213e70b474ba8a0
#
_entry.id   1db41b5546bbce4f9213e70b474ba8a0
#
_cell.length_a   1.000
_cell.length_b   1.000
_cell.length_c   1.000
_cell.angle_alpha   90.00
_cell.angle_beta   90.00
_cell.angle_gamma   90.00
#
_symmetry.space_group_name_H-M   'P 1'
#
loop_
_entity.id
_entity.type
_entity.pdbx_description
1 polymer ?
#
loop_
_entity_poly.entity_id
_entity_poly.type
_entity_poly.pdbx_seq_one_letter_code
_entity_poly.pdbx_strand_id
1 'polypeptide(L)'
;MGGSSSAFCEISNSGLILKGNIVEKAGGFVSCRSSIYKPSLNVSEYSSFELNIDGQGRTFKFAVACEDDLLGLTEFIPGGLRWIKSFPTKKFGTTNVQIPFSELKPSVRANKVRFPFKFKPSKIKRLQLLHSKFGDDGLLNNEFKQGSIKVLIKSISVI
;
A
#
# COMPACT_ATOMS: atom_id res chain seq x y z
N MET A 1 -10.80 12.39 3.73
CA MET A 1 -10.03 12.96 2.61
C MET A 1 -10.96 13.03 1.43
N GLY A 2 -11.30 14.23 0.99
CA GLY A 2 -12.22 14.46 -0.12
C GLY A 2 -11.49 14.38 -1.45
N GLY A 3 -11.63 13.28 -2.16
CA GLY A 3 -11.21 13.15 -3.55
C GLY A 3 -12.41 12.74 -4.39
N SER A 4 -12.40 13.09 -5.70
CA SER A 4 -13.44 12.68 -6.65
C SER A 4 -13.23 11.26 -7.20
N SER A 5 -12.15 10.57 -6.81
CA SER A 5 -11.92 9.18 -7.16
C SER A 5 -12.81 8.26 -6.34
N SER A 6 -13.32 7.20 -6.95
CA SER A 6 -14.12 6.17 -6.30
C SER A 6 -13.53 4.79 -6.59
N ALA A 7 -13.50 3.93 -5.60
CA ALA A 7 -13.07 2.55 -5.78
C ALA A 7 -13.70 1.64 -4.73
N PHE A 8 -13.84 0.38 -5.07
CA PHE A 8 -14.27 -0.68 -4.18
C PHE A 8 -13.41 -1.93 -4.38
N CYS A 9 -13.41 -2.78 -3.38
CA CYS A 9 -12.70 -4.06 -3.39
C CYS A 9 -13.73 -5.19 -3.28
N GLU A 10 -13.56 -6.22 -4.10
CA GLU A 10 -14.37 -7.44 -4.06
C GLU A 10 -13.47 -8.67 -4.02
N ILE A 11 -13.89 -9.69 -3.30
CA ILE A 11 -13.20 -11.00 -3.29
C ILE A 11 -13.77 -11.85 -4.42
N SER A 12 -12.86 -12.46 -5.19
CA SER A 12 -13.19 -13.41 -6.25
C SER A 12 -12.42 -14.72 -6.06
N ASN A 13 -12.77 -15.75 -6.83
CA ASN A 13 -12.03 -17.02 -6.82
C ASN A 13 -10.55 -16.86 -7.24
N SER A 14 -10.21 -15.79 -7.95
CA SER A 14 -8.85 -15.51 -8.43
C SER A 14 -8.05 -14.59 -7.50
N GLY A 15 -8.66 -14.07 -6.45
CA GLY A 15 -8.06 -13.12 -5.52
C GLY A 15 -8.91 -11.88 -5.27
N LEU A 16 -8.30 -10.85 -4.71
CA LEU A 16 -8.93 -9.57 -4.41
C LEU A 16 -8.87 -8.65 -5.62
N ILE A 17 -10.02 -8.14 -6.06
CA ILE A 17 -10.11 -7.21 -7.18
C ILE A 17 -10.39 -5.81 -6.65
N LEU A 18 -9.51 -4.85 -6.98
CA LEU A 18 -9.73 -3.42 -6.79
C LEU A 18 -10.24 -2.84 -8.11
N LYS A 19 -11.46 -2.32 -8.12
CA LYS A 19 -12.07 -1.62 -9.26
C LYS A 19 -12.44 -0.19 -8.89
N GLY A 20 -12.37 0.73 -9.86
CA GLY A 20 -12.79 2.10 -9.62
C GLY A 20 -12.54 3.03 -10.77
N ASN A 21 -12.70 4.32 -10.47
CA ASN A 21 -12.37 5.41 -11.39
C ASN A 21 -11.53 6.45 -10.65
N ILE A 22 -10.39 6.78 -11.24
CA ILE A 22 -9.42 7.72 -10.68
C ILE A 22 -9.62 9.07 -11.33
N VAL A 23 -9.86 10.07 -10.49
CA VAL A 23 -9.96 11.46 -10.90
C VAL A 23 -8.78 12.22 -10.31
N GLU A 24 -7.96 12.82 -11.16
CA GLU A 24 -6.75 13.53 -10.73
C GLU A 24 -7.06 14.77 -9.88
N LYS A 25 -8.15 15.47 -10.20
CA LYS A 25 -8.60 16.66 -9.48
C LYS A 25 -8.99 16.30 -8.04
N ALA A 26 -8.45 17.04 -7.09
CA ALA A 26 -8.72 16.89 -5.65
C ALA A 26 -8.30 15.55 -5.02
N GLY A 27 -7.21 14.92 -5.54
CA GLY A 27 -6.68 13.73 -4.84
C GLY A 27 -5.85 12.82 -5.72
N GLY A 28 -6.44 12.23 -6.76
CA GLY A 28 -5.73 11.34 -7.68
C GLY A 28 -5.22 10.06 -7.02
N PHE A 29 -6.03 9.37 -6.21
CA PHE A 29 -5.65 8.08 -5.65
C PHE A 29 -6.85 7.16 -5.43
N VAL A 30 -6.57 5.88 -5.43
CA VAL A 30 -7.47 4.80 -4.97
C VAL A 30 -6.69 3.84 -4.10
N SER A 31 -7.35 3.17 -3.16
CA SER A 31 -6.69 2.20 -2.30
C SER A 31 -7.62 1.09 -1.83
N CYS A 32 -7.03 -0.07 -1.57
CA CYS A 32 -7.63 -1.18 -0.87
C CYS A 32 -6.88 -1.43 0.43
N ARG A 33 -7.62 -1.72 1.51
CA ARG A 33 -7.05 -1.97 2.84
C ARG A 33 -7.59 -3.28 3.39
N SER A 34 -6.73 -4.03 4.08
CA SER A 34 -7.21 -5.14 4.90
C SER A 34 -8.05 -4.63 6.07
N SER A 35 -8.82 -5.50 6.70
CA SER A 35 -9.30 -5.27 8.06
C SER A 35 -8.13 -5.05 9.01
N ILE A 36 -8.40 -4.50 10.20
CA ILE A 36 -7.39 -4.42 11.26
C ILE A 36 -7.21 -5.83 11.82
N TYR A 37 -5.98 -6.31 11.83
CA TYR A 37 -5.64 -7.58 12.47
C TYR A 37 -5.72 -7.45 13.99
N LYS A 38 -6.43 -8.35 14.62
CA LYS A 38 -6.57 -8.47 16.08
C LYS A 38 -6.53 -9.95 16.48
N PRO A 39 -5.41 -10.42 17.09
CA PRO A 39 -4.17 -9.70 17.37
C PRO A 39 -3.42 -9.27 16.11
N SER A 40 -2.43 -8.38 16.25
CA SER A 40 -1.53 -8.00 15.17
C SER A 40 -0.76 -9.21 14.62
N LEU A 41 -0.43 -9.18 13.34
CA LEU A 41 0.36 -10.24 12.73
C LEU A 41 1.83 -10.11 13.15
N ASN A 42 2.42 -11.24 13.54
CA ASN A 42 3.84 -11.38 13.74
C ASN A 42 4.45 -12.11 12.55
N VAL A 43 5.30 -11.42 11.80
CA VAL A 43 6.05 -11.94 10.66
C VAL A 43 7.56 -11.74 10.83
N SER A 44 8.04 -11.68 12.08
CA SER A 44 9.44 -11.39 12.39
C SER A 44 10.42 -12.47 11.95
N GLU A 45 9.96 -13.69 11.67
CA GLU A 45 10.76 -14.79 11.15
C GLU A 45 11.03 -14.70 9.64
N TYR A 46 10.38 -13.75 8.97
CA TYR A 46 10.50 -13.48 7.53
C TYR A 46 11.30 -12.22 7.29
N SER A 47 11.69 -12.01 6.03
CA SER A 47 12.50 -10.86 5.62
C SER A 47 11.82 -9.94 4.59
N SER A 48 10.80 -10.44 3.92
CA SER A 48 10.16 -9.75 2.79
C SER A 48 8.67 -10.06 2.70
N PHE A 49 7.91 -9.14 2.10
CA PHE A 49 6.62 -9.43 1.50
C PHE A 49 6.80 -9.88 0.06
N GLU A 50 5.97 -10.81 -0.39
CA GLU A 50 5.83 -11.19 -1.78
C GLU A 50 4.40 -10.92 -2.23
N LEU A 51 4.23 -10.19 -3.35
CA LEU A 51 2.93 -9.86 -3.93
C LEU A 51 2.83 -10.43 -5.34
N ASN A 52 1.75 -11.15 -5.62
CA ASN A 52 1.38 -11.55 -6.98
C ASN A 52 0.21 -10.67 -7.45
N ILE A 53 0.46 -9.80 -8.41
CA ILE A 53 -0.48 -8.76 -8.82
C ILE A 53 -0.52 -8.59 -10.34
N ASP A 54 -1.73 -8.44 -10.89
CA ASP A 54 -1.95 -7.92 -12.24
C ASP A 54 -2.38 -6.45 -12.13
N GLY A 55 -1.41 -5.56 -12.30
CA GLY A 55 -1.55 -4.12 -12.11
C GLY A 55 -1.64 -3.31 -13.40
N GLN A 56 -1.60 -3.97 -14.56
CA GLN A 56 -1.79 -3.37 -15.90
C GLN A 56 -0.83 -2.22 -16.21
N GLY A 57 0.46 -2.39 -15.85
CA GLY A 57 1.51 -1.41 -16.14
C GLY A 57 1.46 -0.16 -15.26
N ARG A 58 0.75 -0.20 -14.14
CA ARG A 58 0.71 0.90 -13.17
C ARG A 58 1.75 0.70 -12.08
N THR A 59 2.22 1.78 -11.50
CA THR A 59 3.04 1.75 -10.29
C THR A 59 2.13 1.87 -9.07
N PHE A 60 2.27 0.94 -8.15
CA PHE A 60 1.54 0.91 -6.88
C PHE A 60 2.47 1.20 -5.70
N LYS A 61 1.85 1.56 -4.58
CA LYS A 61 2.49 1.57 -3.26
C LYS A 61 1.90 0.47 -2.41
N PHE A 62 2.77 -0.36 -1.83
CA PHE A 62 2.41 -1.24 -0.75
C PHE A 62 2.68 -0.53 0.56
N ALA A 63 1.72 -0.52 1.46
CA ALA A 63 1.81 0.17 2.73
C ALA A 63 1.43 -0.76 3.87
N VAL A 64 2.21 -0.71 4.94
CA VAL A 64 2.02 -1.50 6.15
C VAL A 64 1.86 -0.56 7.34
N ALA A 65 0.81 -0.78 8.14
CA ALA A 65 0.65 -0.15 9.44
C ALA A 65 1.06 -1.13 10.53
N CYS A 66 1.88 -0.68 11.45
CA CYS A 66 2.24 -1.42 12.66
C CYS A 66 1.53 -0.85 13.88
N GLU A 67 1.45 -1.61 14.96
CA GLU A 67 1.10 -1.06 16.26
C GLU A 67 2.16 -0.05 16.71
N ASP A 68 1.68 0.98 17.37
CA ASP A 68 2.55 2.05 17.86
C ASP A 68 2.99 1.76 19.29
N ASP A 69 4.31 1.77 19.52
CA ASP A 69 4.86 1.64 20.87
C ASP A 69 4.97 2.99 21.59
N LEU A 70 4.71 4.11 20.90
CA LEU A 70 4.76 5.45 21.45
C LEU A 70 3.43 5.87 22.08
N LEU A 71 2.83 5.01 22.90
CA LEU A 71 1.58 5.29 23.65
C LEU A 71 0.43 5.80 22.75
N GLY A 72 0.35 5.33 21.50
CA GLY A 72 -0.69 5.75 20.56
C GLY A 72 -0.45 7.14 19.93
N LEU A 73 0.69 7.77 20.13
CA LEU A 73 0.95 9.11 19.60
C LEU A 73 0.86 9.19 18.08
N THR A 74 1.20 8.12 17.36
CA THR A 74 1.02 8.10 15.90
C THR A 74 -0.43 7.89 15.48
N GLU A 75 -1.32 7.44 16.38
CA GLU A 75 -2.76 7.36 16.11
C GLU A 75 -3.40 8.76 16.02
N PHE A 76 -2.85 9.73 16.74
CA PHE A 76 -3.26 11.16 16.64
C PHE A 76 -2.79 11.83 15.35
N ILE A 77 -1.83 11.26 14.63
CA ILE A 77 -1.41 11.78 13.33
C ILE A 77 -2.49 11.41 12.31
N PRO A 78 -3.23 12.38 11.73
CA PRO A 78 -4.23 12.09 10.72
C PRO A 78 -3.63 11.31 9.55
N GLY A 79 -4.11 10.07 9.34
CA GLY A 79 -3.57 9.12 8.36
C GLY A 79 -2.55 8.13 8.94
N GLY A 80 -2.02 8.38 10.15
CA GLY A 80 -1.08 7.52 10.87
C GLY A 80 0.25 7.28 10.16
N LEU A 81 1.21 6.73 10.89
CA LEU A 81 2.48 6.26 10.31
C LEU A 81 2.23 5.01 9.44
N ARG A 82 2.81 5.00 8.25
CA ARG A 82 2.81 3.85 7.33
C ARG A 82 4.22 3.57 6.86
N TRP A 83 4.53 2.31 6.65
CA TRP A 83 5.74 1.84 6.04
C TRP A 83 5.45 1.52 4.59
N ILE A 84 6.05 2.24 3.66
CA ILE A 84 5.66 2.20 2.25
C ILE A 84 6.83 1.85 1.34
N LYS A 85 6.50 1.17 0.25
CA LYS A 85 7.39 0.93 -0.90
C LYS A 85 6.57 1.02 -2.18
N SER A 86 7.06 1.81 -3.15
CA SER A 86 6.53 1.84 -4.51
C SER A 86 7.12 0.70 -5.34
N PHE A 87 6.32 0.15 -6.24
CA PHE A 87 6.74 -0.88 -7.18
C PHE A 87 5.96 -0.79 -8.50
N PRO A 88 6.61 -0.99 -9.65
CA PRO A 88 5.96 -1.05 -10.95
C PRO A 88 5.32 -2.42 -11.18
N THR A 89 4.34 -2.48 -12.07
CA THR A 89 3.76 -3.75 -12.55
C THR A 89 3.92 -3.89 -14.07
N LYS A 90 3.90 -5.12 -14.55
CA LYS A 90 3.89 -5.43 -15.99
C LYS A 90 2.60 -4.91 -16.63
N LYS A 91 2.70 -4.49 -17.89
CA LYS A 91 1.52 -4.06 -18.67
C LYS A 91 0.52 -5.21 -18.87
N PHE A 92 1.04 -6.42 -19.04
CA PHE A 92 0.24 -7.63 -19.24
C PHE A 92 0.70 -8.73 -18.29
N GLY A 93 -0.25 -9.50 -17.80
CA GLY A 93 -0.03 -10.64 -16.93
C GLY A 93 0.37 -10.29 -15.50
N THR A 94 0.69 -11.31 -14.76
CA THR A 94 1.02 -11.20 -13.32
C THR A 94 2.45 -10.70 -13.12
N THR A 95 2.61 -9.78 -12.19
CA THR A 95 3.90 -9.35 -11.65
C THR A 95 4.09 -10.01 -10.29
N ASN A 96 5.20 -10.69 -10.10
CA ASN A 96 5.67 -11.12 -8.79
C ASN A 96 6.63 -10.03 -8.26
N VAL A 97 6.32 -9.48 -7.11
CA VAL A 97 7.07 -8.39 -6.48
C VAL A 97 7.51 -8.83 -5.11
N GLN A 98 8.81 -8.83 -4.87
CA GLN A 98 9.39 -9.01 -3.55
C GLN A 98 9.71 -7.63 -2.96
N ILE A 99 9.27 -7.38 -1.74
CA ILE A 99 9.51 -6.14 -1.00
C ILE A 99 10.22 -6.48 0.31
N PRO A 100 11.55 -6.34 0.36
CA PRO A 100 12.32 -6.52 1.60
C PRO A 100 11.84 -5.54 2.67
N PHE A 101 11.76 -6.00 3.92
CA PHE A 101 11.36 -5.14 5.04
C PHE A 101 12.30 -3.94 5.21
N SER A 102 13.57 -4.09 4.86
CA SER A 102 14.57 -3.02 4.88
C SER A 102 14.31 -1.90 3.87
N GLU A 103 13.53 -2.16 2.81
CA GLU A 103 13.17 -1.16 1.80
C GLU A 103 11.90 -0.38 2.12
N LEU A 104 11.16 -0.79 3.14
CA LEU A 104 9.98 -0.08 3.61
C LEU A 104 10.39 1.24 4.29
N LYS A 105 9.83 2.35 3.84
CA LYS A 105 10.15 3.69 4.34
C LYS A 105 9.00 4.26 5.16
N PRO A 106 9.28 4.92 6.31
CA PRO A 106 8.24 5.55 7.10
C PRO A 106 7.66 6.76 6.37
N SER A 107 6.34 6.87 6.34
CA SER A 107 5.60 7.92 5.67
C SER A 107 4.33 8.29 6.43
N VAL A 108 4.00 9.58 6.40
CA VAL A 108 2.75 10.14 6.91
C VAL A 108 2.11 10.97 5.81
N ARG A 109 0.87 10.67 5.41
CA ARG A 109 0.13 11.39 4.34
C ARG A 109 0.91 11.55 3.04
N ALA A 110 1.63 10.52 2.59
CA ALA A 110 2.51 10.53 1.41
C ALA A 110 3.81 11.37 1.57
N ASN A 111 4.07 11.97 2.72
CA ASN A 111 5.33 12.64 3.00
C ASN A 111 6.28 11.70 3.73
N LYS A 112 7.52 11.66 3.26
CA LYS A 112 8.59 10.89 3.91
C LYS A 112 8.88 11.46 5.30
N VAL A 113 8.91 10.59 6.31
CA VAL A 113 9.30 10.97 7.67
C VAL A 113 10.81 10.80 7.82
N ARG A 114 11.49 11.85 8.27
CA ARG A 114 12.95 11.84 8.46
C ARG A 114 13.39 11.29 9.83
N PHE A 115 12.44 10.98 10.71
CA PHE A 115 12.75 10.42 12.02
C PHE A 115 13.14 8.94 11.89
N PRO A 116 14.11 8.42 12.66
CA PRO A 116 14.63 7.05 12.55
C PRO A 116 13.67 6.01 13.17
N PHE A 117 12.43 5.96 12.71
CA PHE A 117 11.51 4.90 13.07
C PHE A 117 12.01 3.56 12.50
N LYS A 118 11.88 2.49 13.27
CA LYS A 118 12.17 1.13 12.81
C LYS A 118 10.87 0.40 12.46
N PHE A 119 10.87 -0.28 11.33
CA PHE A 119 9.79 -1.19 10.97
C PHE A 119 9.72 -2.34 11.99
N LYS A 120 8.50 -2.70 12.42
CA LYS A 120 8.26 -3.74 13.41
C LYS A 120 7.46 -4.89 12.78
N PRO A 121 8.13 -5.90 12.22
CA PRO A 121 7.46 -7.02 11.56
C PRO A 121 6.64 -7.88 12.54
N SER A 122 6.92 -7.82 13.84
CA SER A 122 6.15 -8.53 14.87
C SER A 122 4.80 -7.90 15.22
N LYS A 123 4.50 -6.71 14.69
CA LYS A 123 3.33 -5.91 15.12
C LYS A 123 2.57 -5.30 13.95
N ILE A 124 2.31 -6.09 12.91
CA ILE A 124 1.57 -5.61 11.74
C ILE A 124 0.08 -5.54 12.04
N LYS A 125 -0.48 -4.36 11.90
CA LYS A 125 -1.89 -4.04 12.18
C LYS A 125 -2.76 -4.03 10.93
N ARG A 126 -2.20 -3.65 9.78
CA ARG A 126 -2.96 -3.52 8.52
C ARG A 126 -2.05 -3.50 7.30
N LEU A 127 -2.52 -4.07 6.21
CA LEU A 127 -1.93 -3.94 4.88
C LEU A 127 -2.79 -3.04 4.00
N GLN A 128 -2.16 -2.34 3.05
CA GLN A 128 -2.84 -1.47 2.11
C GLN A 128 -2.11 -1.46 0.77
N LEU A 129 -2.86 -1.54 -0.32
CA LEU A 129 -2.38 -1.27 -1.67
C LEU A 129 -2.96 0.06 -2.15
N LEU A 130 -2.11 0.93 -2.72
CA LEU A 130 -2.52 2.22 -3.24
C LEU A 130 -2.01 2.42 -4.66
N HIS A 131 -2.82 3.04 -5.52
CA HIS A 131 -2.34 3.72 -6.72
C HIS A 131 -2.63 5.20 -6.57
N SER A 132 -1.63 6.05 -6.75
CA SER A 132 -1.76 7.48 -6.54
C SER A 132 -0.86 8.31 -7.43
N LYS A 133 -1.20 9.59 -7.58
CA LYS A 133 -0.43 10.59 -8.33
C LYS A 133 1.00 10.75 -7.82
N PHE A 134 1.27 10.45 -6.54
CA PHE A 134 2.59 10.60 -5.94
C PHE A 134 3.18 9.24 -5.56
N GLY A 135 4.50 9.10 -5.76
CA GLY A 135 5.31 7.96 -5.33
C GLY A 135 5.56 7.93 -3.82
N ASP A 136 6.44 7.02 -3.37
CA ASP A 136 6.86 6.89 -1.96
C ASP A 136 7.93 7.93 -1.57
N ASP A 137 8.50 8.61 -2.53
CA ASP A 137 9.46 9.71 -2.39
C ASP A 137 8.78 11.10 -2.37
N GLY A 138 7.45 11.15 -2.59
CA GLY A 138 6.67 12.37 -2.71
C GLY A 138 6.72 13.02 -4.10
N LEU A 139 7.48 12.45 -5.04
CA LEU A 139 7.54 12.91 -6.43
C LEU A 139 6.34 12.37 -7.23
N LEU A 140 6.14 12.91 -8.43
CA LEU A 140 5.08 12.43 -9.31
C LEU A 140 5.33 10.97 -9.73
N ASN A 141 4.26 10.19 -9.73
CA ASN A 141 4.27 8.84 -10.25
C ASN A 141 4.12 8.90 -11.77
N ASN A 142 5.19 8.63 -12.51
CA ASN A 142 5.22 8.70 -13.98
C ASN A 142 4.22 7.72 -14.64
N GLU A 143 3.87 6.64 -13.95
CA GLU A 143 2.88 5.66 -14.41
C GLU A 143 1.47 5.93 -13.84
N PHE A 144 1.24 7.14 -13.34
CA PHE A 144 -0.08 7.56 -12.91
C PHE A 144 -1.00 7.71 -14.12
N LYS A 145 -2.16 7.06 -14.05
CA LYS A 145 -3.20 7.15 -15.09
C LYS A 145 -4.54 7.37 -14.42
N GLN A 146 -5.19 8.47 -14.77
CA GLN A 146 -6.60 8.72 -14.41
C GLN A 146 -7.54 7.81 -15.21
N GLY A 147 -8.81 7.79 -14.84
CA GLY A 147 -9.84 6.97 -15.47
C GLY A 147 -10.03 5.62 -14.78
N SER A 148 -10.56 4.66 -15.52
CA SER A 148 -10.89 3.36 -14.95
C SER A 148 -9.65 2.57 -14.51
N ILE A 149 -9.80 1.88 -13.39
CA ILE A 149 -8.77 0.98 -12.85
C ILE A 149 -9.40 -0.35 -12.47
N LYS A 150 -8.72 -1.43 -12.83
CA LYS A 150 -9.02 -2.79 -12.38
C LYS A 150 -7.71 -3.49 -12.07
N VAL A 151 -7.53 -3.95 -10.85
CA VAL A 151 -6.31 -4.61 -10.37
C VAL A 151 -6.71 -5.92 -9.72
N LEU A 152 -6.02 -7.00 -10.05
CA LEU A 152 -6.18 -8.28 -9.39
C LEU A 152 -4.97 -8.55 -8.50
N ILE A 153 -5.20 -8.64 -7.20
CA ILE A 153 -4.22 -9.06 -6.20
C ILE A 153 -4.46 -10.53 -5.93
N LYS A 154 -3.62 -11.39 -6.51
CA LYS A 154 -3.76 -12.85 -6.39
C LYS A 154 -3.36 -13.35 -5.02
N SER A 155 -2.23 -12.85 -4.50
CA SER A 155 -1.75 -13.18 -3.15
C SER A 155 -0.86 -12.08 -2.60
N ILE A 156 -0.81 -12.03 -1.28
CA ILE A 156 0.21 -11.34 -0.49
C ILE A 156 0.70 -12.36 0.53
N SER A 157 1.98 -12.69 0.50
CA SER A 157 2.65 -13.63 1.38
C SER A 157 3.89 -13.02 2.01
N VAL A 158 4.54 -13.75 2.89
CA VAL A 158 5.84 -13.41 3.51
C VAL A 158 6.85 -14.52 3.25
N ILE A 159 8.09 -14.15 3.02
CA ILE A 159 9.22 -15.05 2.75
C ILE A 159 10.47 -14.62 3.52
#